data_b11c4987b76235681ccbd437b2d6bffc
#
_entry.id   b11c4987b76235681ccbd437b2d6bffc
#
_cell.length_a   1.000
_cell.length_b   1.000
_cell.length_c   1.000
_cell.angle_alpha   90.00
_cell.angle_beta   90.00
_cell.angle_gamma   90.00
#
_symmetry.space_group_name_H-M   'P 1'
#
loop_
_entity.id
_entity.type
_entity.pdbx_description
1 polymer ?
#
loop_
_entity_poly.entity_id
_entity_poly.type
_entity_poly.pdbx_seq_one_letter_code
_entity_poly.pdbx_strand_id
1 'polypeptide(L)'
;MNNIKDENTASARRYNMAKNTYKMLKKTLSQMNPDSSSYETVLEEVASAKNDMESIWKEIKENEECKLEEKTPTACKCNMFLVHFPSEFGIDPSLVRSVTYVDGNIDSFVITFVDTVYNGMPPYELYKRIKGHRLPIDIVIEKLEPTKKTPIYKETHVRCIVGDFKYCTFSTSLDYEYGSVSTFSINFHSANTYQKIE
;
A
#
# COMPACT_ATOMS: atom_id res chain seq x y z
N MET A 1 4.09 -26.48 -2.53
CA MET A 1 5.57 -26.55 -2.56
C MET A 1 6.08 -25.22 -3.04
N ASN A 2 6.65 -24.42 -2.12
CA ASN A 2 7.12 -23.07 -2.47
C ASN A 2 8.50 -23.18 -3.14
N ASN A 3 8.61 -22.72 -4.38
CA ASN A 3 9.88 -22.58 -5.07
C ASN A 3 10.44 -21.17 -4.82
N ILE A 4 11.64 -21.10 -4.25
CA ILE A 4 12.38 -19.84 -4.15
C ILE A 4 12.92 -19.52 -5.53
N LYS A 5 12.51 -18.39 -6.11
CA LYS A 5 12.84 -17.99 -7.48
C LYS A 5 14.31 -17.63 -7.71
N ASP A 6 15.09 -17.40 -6.65
CA ASP A 6 16.53 -17.08 -6.74
C ASP A 6 17.36 -18.10 -5.94
N GLU A 7 17.77 -19.18 -6.58
CA GLU A 7 18.58 -20.25 -5.98
C GLU A 7 20.01 -19.80 -5.59
N ASN A 8 20.42 -18.59 -5.94
CA ASN A 8 21.79 -18.11 -5.75
C ASN A 8 22.05 -17.31 -4.46
N THR A 9 21.04 -17.03 -3.66
CA THR A 9 21.23 -16.32 -2.39
C THR A 9 21.73 -17.28 -1.29
N ALA A 10 22.55 -16.78 -0.35
CA ALA A 10 23.03 -17.57 0.79
C ALA A 10 21.90 -18.20 1.59
N SER A 11 20.81 -17.47 1.78
CA SER A 11 19.60 -17.93 2.50
C SER A 11 18.87 -19.04 1.74
N ALA A 12 18.77 -18.94 0.41
CA ALA A 12 18.17 -19.98 -0.42
C ALA A 12 19.00 -21.29 -0.37
N ARG A 13 20.32 -21.18 -0.36
CA ARG A 13 21.21 -22.35 -0.19
C ARG A 13 21.04 -23.00 1.18
N ARG A 14 20.99 -22.20 2.26
CA ARG A 14 20.74 -22.69 3.63
C ARG A 14 19.39 -23.40 3.71
N TYR A 15 18.33 -22.84 3.16
CA TYR A 15 17.02 -23.47 3.11
C TYR A 15 17.02 -24.80 2.35
N ASN A 16 17.65 -24.84 1.18
CA ASN A 16 17.74 -26.07 0.38
C ASN A 16 18.54 -27.16 1.10
N MET A 17 19.61 -26.80 1.83
CA MET A 17 20.35 -27.74 2.66
C MET A 17 19.48 -28.30 3.79
N ALA A 18 18.81 -27.45 4.57
CA ALA A 18 17.93 -27.87 5.65
C ALA A 18 16.77 -28.77 5.13
N LYS A 19 16.18 -28.41 4.00
CA LYS A 19 15.12 -29.18 3.32
C LYS A 19 15.61 -30.57 2.87
N ASN A 20 16.84 -30.66 2.39
CA ASN A 20 17.44 -31.94 1.98
C ASN A 20 17.75 -32.81 3.21
N THR A 21 18.30 -32.22 4.28
CA THR A 21 18.53 -32.92 5.55
C THR A 21 17.23 -33.48 6.11
N TYR A 22 16.17 -32.66 6.20
CA TYR A 22 14.85 -33.11 6.63
C TYR A 22 14.32 -34.27 5.80
N LYS A 23 14.44 -34.20 4.46
CA LYS A 23 14.00 -35.27 3.57
C LYS A 23 14.78 -36.57 3.78
N MET A 24 16.10 -36.49 3.97
CA MET A 24 16.94 -37.64 4.21
C MET A 24 16.57 -38.29 5.56
N LEU A 25 16.50 -37.53 6.63
CA LEU A 25 16.12 -38.05 7.96
C LEU A 25 14.73 -38.68 7.96
N LYS A 26 13.75 -38.04 7.32
CA LYS A 26 12.41 -38.58 7.15
C LYS A 26 12.40 -39.91 6.38
N LYS A 27 13.22 -40.02 5.35
CA LYS A 27 13.38 -41.29 4.61
C LYS A 27 14.02 -42.37 5.47
N THR A 28 15.08 -42.03 6.22
CA THR A 28 15.72 -42.95 7.17
C THR A 28 14.73 -43.45 8.22
N LEU A 29 13.98 -42.54 8.85
CA LEU A 29 12.95 -42.89 9.85
C LEU A 29 11.89 -43.86 9.27
N SER A 30 11.47 -43.65 8.02
CA SER A 30 10.48 -44.53 7.36
C SER A 30 11.00 -45.94 7.07
N GLN A 31 12.30 -46.15 7.12
CA GLN A 31 12.96 -47.46 6.89
C GLN A 31 13.39 -48.17 8.18
N MET A 32 13.28 -47.47 9.34
CA MET A 32 13.67 -48.00 10.63
C MET A 32 12.54 -48.81 11.28
N ASN A 33 12.94 -49.83 12.06
CA ASN A 33 12.00 -50.51 12.93
C ASN A 33 11.61 -49.61 14.11
N PRO A 34 10.31 -49.36 14.39
CA PRO A 34 9.87 -48.53 15.52
C PRO A 34 10.35 -49.01 16.88
N ASP A 35 10.65 -50.32 17.03
CA ASP A 35 11.15 -50.91 18.28
C ASP A 35 12.69 -50.79 18.46
N SER A 36 13.35 -50.14 17.52
CA SER A 36 14.81 -49.90 17.58
C SER A 36 15.13 -48.82 18.60
N SER A 37 16.18 -49.05 19.43
CA SER A 37 16.67 -48.05 20.40
C SER A 37 17.09 -46.70 19.79
N SER A 38 17.35 -46.69 18.48
CA SER A 38 17.73 -45.49 17.74
C SER A 38 16.55 -44.77 17.11
N TYR A 39 15.34 -45.35 17.18
CA TYR A 39 14.17 -44.75 16.50
C TYR A 39 13.75 -43.41 17.10
N GLU A 40 13.73 -43.29 18.42
CA GLU A 40 13.41 -42.04 19.13
C GLU A 40 14.44 -40.94 18.82
N THR A 41 15.72 -41.26 18.78
CA THR A 41 16.77 -40.29 18.45
C THR A 41 16.58 -39.73 17.05
N VAL A 42 16.31 -40.59 16.06
CA VAL A 42 16.08 -40.13 14.68
C VAL A 42 14.77 -39.35 14.55
N LEU A 43 13.76 -39.67 15.35
CA LEU A 43 12.49 -38.93 15.40
C LEU A 43 12.71 -37.49 15.91
N GLU A 44 13.53 -37.31 16.96
CA GLU A 44 13.93 -36.01 17.49
C GLU A 44 14.76 -35.19 16.46
N GLU A 45 15.68 -35.87 15.76
CA GLU A 45 16.44 -35.23 14.68
C GLU A 45 15.54 -34.77 13.51
N VAL A 46 14.53 -35.54 13.13
CA VAL A 46 13.53 -35.15 12.13
C VAL A 46 12.75 -33.93 12.58
N ALA A 47 12.33 -33.88 13.86
CA ALA A 47 11.62 -32.72 14.42
C ALA A 47 12.50 -31.47 14.43
N SER A 48 13.76 -31.59 14.85
CA SER A 48 14.73 -30.49 14.85
C SER A 48 14.98 -29.97 13.43
N ALA A 49 15.25 -30.84 12.47
CA ALA A 49 15.47 -30.45 11.07
C ALA A 49 14.24 -29.80 10.42
N LYS A 50 13.03 -30.18 10.85
CA LYS A 50 11.80 -29.50 10.42
C LYS A 50 11.72 -28.07 10.96
N ASN A 51 12.00 -27.89 12.24
CA ASN A 51 11.98 -26.57 12.87
C ASN A 51 13.02 -25.64 12.26
N ASP A 52 14.22 -26.13 11.99
CA ASP A 52 15.30 -25.36 11.33
C ASP A 52 14.87 -24.92 9.92
N MET A 53 14.26 -25.81 9.14
CA MET A 53 13.75 -25.48 7.81
C MET A 53 12.67 -24.41 7.87
N GLU A 54 11.73 -24.51 8.81
CA GLU A 54 10.62 -23.55 8.99
C GLU A 54 11.14 -22.18 9.47
N SER A 55 12.13 -22.17 10.35
CA SER A 55 12.78 -20.94 10.83
C SER A 55 13.50 -20.20 9.71
N ILE A 56 14.30 -20.91 8.90
CA ILE A 56 14.98 -20.32 7.73
C ILE A 56 13.97 -19.79 6.72
N TRP A 57 12.87 -20.51 6.51
CA TRP A 57 11.80 -20.06 5.61
C TRP A 57 11.13 -18.76 6.08
N LYS A 58 10.91 -18.64 7.39
CA LYS A 58 10.35 -17.42 8.00
C LYS A 58 11.32 -16.24 7.83
N GLU A 59 12.61 -16.46 8.09
CA GLU A 59 13.66 -15.45 7.88
C GLU A 59 13.72 -14.96 6.43
N ILE A 60 13.60 -15.88 5.46
CA ILE A 60 13.57 -15.52 4.02
C ILE A 60 12.34 -14.67 3.68
N LYS A 61 11.16 -15.04 4.20
CA LYS A 61 9.93 -14.26 3.97
C LYS A 61 10.01 -12.86 4.55
N GLU A 62 10.47 -12.73 5.79
CA GLU A 62 10.65 -11.44 6.44
C GLU A 62 11.65 -10.56 5.68
N ASN A 63 12.73 -11.13 5.17
CA ASN A 63 13.71 -10.42 4.34
C ASN A 63 13.18 -10.10 2.94
N GLU A 64 12.31 -10.92 2.33
CA GLU A 64 11.67 -10.62 1.05
C GLU A 64 10.63 -9.51 1.20
N GLU A 65 9.84 -9.51 2.27
CA GLU A 65 8.90 -8.44 2.59
C GLU A 65 9.64 -7.11 2.82
N CYS A 66 10.74 -7.09 3.60
CA CYS A 66 11.59 -5.92 3.76
C CYS A 66 12.21 -5.43 2.43
N LYS A 67 12.68 -6.35 1.58
CA LYS A 67 13.26 -5.99 0.26
C LYS A 67 12.21 -5.52 -0.74
N LEU A 68 10.98 -6.01 -0.66
CA LEU A 68 9.85 -5.51 -1.43
C LEU A 68 9.49 -4.08 -0.99
N GLU A 69 9.58 -3.77 0.29
CA GLU A 69 9.40 -2.40 0.80
C GLU A 69 10.51 -1.46 0.32
N GLU A 70 11.77 -1.92 0.22
CA GLU A 70 12.90 -1.12 -0.28
C GLU A 70 12.96 -1.00 -1.81
N LYS A 71 12.48 -2.00 -2.55
CA LYS A 71 12.58 -2.06 -4.03
C LYS A 71 11.35 -1.57 -4.77
N THR A 72 10.24 -1.28 -4.10
CA THR A 72 9.10 -0.67 -4.78
C THR A 72 9.49 0.74 -5.17
N PRO A 73 9.52 1.05 -6.49
CA PRO A 73 9.77 2.43 -6.91
C PRO A 73 8.74 3.30 -6.20
N THR A 74 9.21 4.30 -5.53
CA THR A 74 8.45 5.21 -4.67
C THR A 74 7.27 5.89 -5.39
N ALA A 75 7.26 5.85 -6.72
CA ALA A 75 6.21 6.39 -7.58
C ALA A 75 4.87 5.64 -7.53
N CYS A 76 4.81 4.42 -7.00
CA CYS A 76 3.61 3.58 -7.06
C CYS A 76 2.86 3.43 -5.73
N LYS A 77 3.36 3.96 -4.63
CA LYS A 77 2.59 3.97 -3.37
C LYS A 77 1.62 5.15 -3.40
N CYS A 78 0.36 4.85 -3.67
CA CYS A 78 -0.74 5.81 -3.82
C CYS A 78 -1.02 6.72 -2.60
N ASN A 79 -0.22 6.66 -1.53
CA ASN A 79 -0.45 7.36 -0.27
C ASN A 79 0.73 8.26 0.14
N MET A 80 1.46 8.83 -0.81
CA MET A 80 2.59 9.70 -0.53
C MET A 80 2.23 11.18 -0.46
N PHE A 81 0.96 11.45 -0.34
CA PHE A 81 0.43 12.79 -0.12
C PHE A 81 -0.84 12.74 0.73
N LEU A 82 -1.12 13.81 1.42
CA LEU A 82 -2.37 14.05 2.13
C LEU A 82 -3.00 15.33 1.60
N VAL A 83 -4.32 15.33 1.48
CA VAL A 83 -5.08 16.53 1.10
C VAL A 83 -6.00 16.90 2.24
N HIS A 84 -5.78 18.07 2.81
CA HIS A 84 -6.56 18.58 3.91
C HIS A 84 -7.55 19.62 3.43
N PHE A 85 -8.80 19.37 3.72
CA PHE A 85 -9.92 20.31 3.57
C PHE A 85 -10.28 20.95 4.90
N PRO A 86 -10.99 22.05 4.92
CA PRO A 86 -11.61 22.57 6.14
C PRO A 86 -12.42 21.46 6.84
N SER A 87 -12.28 21.38 8.17
CA SER A 87 -12.84 20.30 8.98
C SER A 87 -14.37 20.16 8.89
N GLU A 88 -15.06 21.24 8.55
CA GLU A 88 -16.52 21.26 8.37
C GLU A 88 -17.03 20.35 7.24
N PHE A 89 -16.18 19.97 6.29
CA PHE A 89 -16.57 19.04 5.22
C PHE A 89 -16.43 17.58 5.64
N GLY A 90 -15.68 17.29 6.70
CA GLY A 90 -15.50 15.91 7.21
C GLY A 90 -14.86 14.96 6.20
N ILE A 91 -13.97 15.47 5.35
CA ILE A 91 -13.26 14.68 4.36
C ILE A 91 -12.00 14.08 5.00
N ASP A 92 -11.94 12.76 5.04
CA ASP A 92 -10.72 12.05 5.45
C ASP A 92 -9.67 12.12 4.33
N PRO A 93 -8.45 12.64 4.61
CA PRO A 93 -7.38 12.72 3.62
C PRO A 93 -7.03 11.39 2.95
N SER A 94 -7.25 10.26 3.63
CA SER A 94 -7.00 8.91 3.09
C SER A 94 -7.93 8.51 1.95
N LEU A 95 -9.06 9.19 1.80
CA LEU A 95 -10.05 8.94 0.75
C LEU A 95 -9.74 9.71 -0.55
N VAL A 96 -8.72 10.54 -0.56
CA VAL A 96 -8.23 11.18 -1.79
C VAL A 96 -7.30 10.23 -2.53
N ARG A 97 -7.59 9.99 -3.80
CA ARG A 97 -6.84 9.07 -4.67
C ARG A 97 -5.72 9.74 -5.45
N SER A 98 -6.01 10.90 -6.00
CA SER A 98 -5.01 11.66 -6.77
C SER A 98 -5.32 13.15 -6.79
N VAL A 99 -4.25 13.92 -7.01
CA VAL A 99 -4.31 15.33 -7.38
C VAL A 99 -3.61 15.47 -8.72
N THR A 100 -4.27 16.09 -9.70
CA THR A 100 -3.73 16.28 -11.04
C THR A 100 -3.83 17.76 -11.41
N TYR A 101 -2.72 18.39 -11.74
CA TYR A 101 -2.69 19.77 -12.19
C TYR A 101 -3.10 19.86 -13.65
N VAL A 102 -3.96 20.83 -13.97
CA VAL A 102 -4.47 21.04 -15.33
C VAL A 102 -3.44 21.84 -16.13
N ASP A 103 -3.01 21.29 -17.24
CA ASP A 103 -2.04 21.92 -18.17
C ASP A 103 -0.74 22.42 -17.49
N GLY A 104 -0.34 21.74 -16.40
CA GLY A 104 0.84 22.14 -15.62
C GLY A 104 0.64 23.41 -14.77
N ASN A 105 -0.56 23.94 -14.70
CA ASN A 105 -0.89 25.09 -13.88
C ASN A 105 -1.18 24.66 -12.44
N ILE A 106 -0.35 25.09 -11.50
CA ILE A 106 -0.48 24.75 -10.08
C ILE A 106 -1.75 25.33 -9.44
N ASP A 107 -2.29 26.42 -9.97
CA ASP A 107 -3.51 27.05 -9.45
C ASP A 107 -4.79 26.40 -9.99
N SER A 108 -4.67 25.44 -10.90
CA SER A 108 -5.80 24.72 -11.48
C SER A 108 -5.59 23.21 -11.35
N PHE A 109 -6.38 22.53 -10.53
CA PHE A 109 -6.17 21.13 -10.23
C PHE A 109 -7.47 20.35 -10.05
N VAL A 110 -7.36 19.06 -10.26
CA VAL A 110 -8.45 18.08 -10.10
C VAL A 110 -8.10 17.17 -8.94
N ILE A 111 -9.00 17.05 -7.99
CA ILE A 111 -8.89 16.06 -6.93
C ILE A 111 -9.83 14.91 -7.23
N THR A 112 -9.30 13.69 -7.25
CA THR A 112 -10.06 12.45 -7.39
C THR A 112 -10.24 11.80 -6.03
N PHE A 113 -11.47 11.46 -5.70
CA PHE A 113 -11.88 10.88 -4.43
C PHE A 113 -12.38 9.46 -4.61
N VAL A 114 -12.32 8.67 -3.56
CA VAL A 114 -13.01 7.37 -3.49
C VAL A 114 -14.52 7.63 -3.46
N ASP A 115 -15.28 6.86 -4.24
CA ASP A 115 -16.75 6.92 -4.24
C ASP A 115 -17.29 6.20 -3.00
N THR A 116 -17.52 6.96 -1.95
CA THR A 116 -18.03 6.49 -0.65
C THR A 116 -18.89 7.58 -0.01
N VAL A 117 -19.35 7.33 1.20
CA VAL A 117 -20.15 8.28 1.96
C VAL A 117 -19.21 9.11 2.86
N TYR A 118 -19.26 10.43 2.70
CA TYR A 118 -18.46 11.41 3.41
C TYR A 118 -19.30 12.07 4.51
N ASN A 119 -19.03 11.73 5.76
CA ASN A 119 -19.80 12.28 6.90
C ASN A 119 -21.33 12.16 6.71
N GLY A 120 -21.79 11.00 6.24
CA GLY A 120 -23.20 10.75 5.96
C GLY A 120 -23.72 11.29 4.63
N MET A 121 -22.88 11.94 3.82
CA MET A 121 -23.25 12.51 2.53
C MET A 121 -22.71 11.69 1.36
N PRO A 122 -23.54 11.37 0.36
CA PRO A 122 -23.05 10.80 -0.90
C PRO A 122 -22.21 11.85 -1.68
N PRO A 123 -21.35 11.42 -2.63
CA PRO A 123 -20.41 12.30 -3.34
C PRO A 123 -21.01 13.57 -3.94
N TYR A 124 -22.16 13.46 -4.55
CA TYR A 124 -22.80 14.62 -5.18
C TYR A 124 -23.32 15.65 -4.15
N GLU A 125 -23.78 15.20 -3.00
CA GLU A 125 -24.20 16.10 -1.92
C GLU A 125 -22.98 16.77 -1.26
N LEU A 126 -21.88 16.04 -1.10
CA LEU A 126 -20.60 16.61 -0.68
C LEU A 126 -20.14 17.72 -1.64
N TYR A 127 -20.18 17.45 -2.95
CA TYR A 127 -19.86 18.46 -3.97
C TYR A 127 -20.73 19.70 -3.86
N LYS A 128 -22.06 19.54 -3.75
CA LYS A 128 -22.98 20.67 -3.58
C LYS A 128 -22.66 21.49 -2.33
N ARG A 129 -22.33 20.82 -1.23
CA ARG A 129 -21.98 21.48 0.02
C ARG A 129 -20.69 22.28 -0.11
N ILE A 130 -19.65 21.72 -0.73
CA ILE A 130 -18.38 22.42 -0.97
C ILE A 130 -18.63 23.61 -1.92
N LYS A 131 -19.34 23.38 -3.04
CA LYS A 131 -19.63 24.43 -4.02
C LYS A 131 -20.53 25.54 -3.49
N GLY A 132 -21.48 25.18 -2.64
CA GLY A 132 -22.40 26.13 -1.98
C GLY A 132 -21.82 26.83 -0.76
N HIS A 133 -20.58 26.54 -0.38
CA HIS A 133 -19.93 27.20 0.73
C HIS A 133 -19.74 28.69 0.42
N ARG A 134 -20.15 29.56 1.36
CA ARG A 134 -20.19 31.01 1.14
C ARG A 134 -18.80 31.66 1.08
N LEU A 135 -17.84 31.07 1.77
CA LEU A 135 -16.46 31.55 1.81
C LEU A 135 -15.58 30.68 0.91
N PRO A 136 -14.60 31.26 0.22
CA PRO A 136 -13.58 30.50 -0.47
C PRO A 136 -12.88 29.57 0.51
N ILE A 137 -12.54 28.37 0.06
CA ILE A 137 -11.90 27.34 0.89
C ILE A 137 -10.41 27.30 0.62
N ASP A 138 -9.63 27.01 1.66
CA ASP A 138 -8.21 26.74 1.52
C ASP A 138 -7.99 25.22 1.54
N ILE A 139 -7.18 24.73 0.60
CA ILE A 139 -6.84 23.31 0.48
C ILE A 139 -5.34 23.17 0.66
N VAL A 140 -4.95 22.25 1.54
CA VAL A 140 -3.54 21.98 1.80
C VAL A 140 -3.18 20.59 1.28
N ILE A 141 -2.12 20.51 0.47
CA ILE A 141 -1.58 19.27 -0.07
C ILE A 141 -0.18 19.06 0.53
N GLU A 142 -0.01 18.00 1.29
CA GLU A 142 1.25 17.61 1.90
C GLU A 142 1.83 16.41 1.17
N LYS A 143 3.04 16.51 0.65
CA LYS A 143 3.81 15.38 0.13
C LYS A 143 4.61 14.77 1.27
N LEU A 144 4.52 13.46 1.40
CA LEU A 144 5.12 12.71 2.49
C LEU A 144 6.42 12.03 2.06
N GLU A 145 7.36 11.92 2.99
CA GLU A 145 8.51 11.05 2.82
C GLU A 145 8.06 9.57 2.77
N PRO A 146 8.52 8.80 1.77
CA PRO A 146 8.05 7.43 1.57
C PRO A 146 8.22 6.50 2.75
N THR A 147 9.31 6.67 3.49
CA THR A 147 9.69 5.78 4.59
C THR A 147 9.16 6.22 5.94
N LYS A 148 9.16 7.52 6.22
CA LYS A 148 8.83 8.06 7.53
C LYS A 148 7.41 8.62 7.62
N LYS A 149 6.74 8.79 6.48
CA LYS A 149 5.42 9.42 6.38
C LYS A 149 5.38 10.84 6.99
N THR A 150 6.54 11.50 7.08
CA THR A 150 6.66 12.90 7.50
C THR A 150 6.48 13.82 6.31
N PRO A 151 5.83 14.97 6.45
CA PRO A 151 5.75 15.95 5.38
C PRO A 151 7.15 16.43 4.98
N ILE A 152 7.45 16.43 3.68
CA ILE A 152 8.68 17.01 3.10
C ILE A 152 8.40 18.24 2.29
N TYR A 153 7.14 18.41 1.89
CA TYR A 153 6.74 19.51 1.04
C TYR A 153 5.25 19.78 1.22
N LYS A 154 4.90 21.03 1.34
CA LYS A 154 3.53 21.50 1.57
C LYS A 154 3.14 22.55 0.55
N GLU A 155 1.99 22.33 -0.09
CA GLU A 155 1.34 23.32 -0.94
C GLU A 155 0.07 23.80 -0.26
N THR A 156 -0.12 25.10 -0.19
CA THR A 156 -1.36 25.70 0.32
C THR A 156 -2.02 26.46 -0.79
N HIS A 157 -3.15 25.95 -1.27
CA HIS A 157 -4.01 26.57 -2.27
C HIS A 157 -5.04 27.43 -1.58
N VAL A 158 -4.92 28.72 -1.74
CA VAL A 158 -5.73 29.70 -1.00
C VAL A 158 -6.91 30.17 -1.84
N ARG A 159 -8.06 30.31 -1.20
CA ARG A 159 -9.30 30.82 -1.81
C ARG A 159 -9.71 30.01 -3.04
N CYS A 160 -9.74 28.70 -2.88
CA CYS A 160 -10.15 27.80 -3.94
C CYS A 160 -11.62 27.99 -4.31
N ILE A 161 -11.88 28.05 -5.60
CA ILE A 161 -13.22 28.04 -6.21
C ILE A 161 -13.46 26.63 -6.75
N VAL A 162 -14.63 26.10 -6.49
CA VAL A 162 -15.04 24.77 -6.95
C VAL A 162 -15.59 24.84 -8.36
N GLY A 163 -14.98 24.09 -9.25
CA GLY A 163 -15.42 23.94 -10.65
C GLY A 163 -16.38 22.78 -10.86
N ASP A 164 -16.08 21.94 -11.85
CA ASP A 164 -16.93 20.85 -12.28
C ASP A 164 -16.78 19.60 -11.41
N PHE A 165 -17.90 18.88 -11.30
CA PHE A 165 -17.96 17.53 -10.71
C PHE A 165 -18.10 16.49 -11.84
N LYS A 166 -17.29 15.42 -11.75
CA LYS A 166 -17.39 14.30 -12.68
C LYS A 166 -17.36 12.98 -11.92
N TYR A 167 -18.35 12.11 -12.20
CA TYR A 167 -18.20 10.69 -11.87
C TYR A 167 -17.20 10.07 -12.84
N CYS A 168 -16.26 9.33 -12.33
CA CYS A 168 -15.45 8.45 -13.16
C CYS A 168 -16.33 7.29 -13.60
N THR A 169 -16.27 6.92 -14.87
CA THR A 169 -17.08 5.85 -15.46
C THR A 169 -16.91 4.56 -14.68
N PHE A 170 -18.01 3.93 -14.29
CA PHE A 170 -17.98 2.58 -13.73
C PHE A 170 -17.40 1.63 -14.78
N SER A 171 -16.17 1.18 -14.62
CA SER A 171 -15.62 0.12 -15.44
C SER A 171 -16.06 -1.22 -14.87
N THR A 172 -16.85 -1.97 -15.65
CA THR A 172 -17.20 -3.36 -15.35
C THR A 172 -16.12 -4.35 -15.78
N SER A 173 -15.00 -3.87 -16.28
CA SER A 173 -13.84 -4.71 -16.55
C SER A 173 -13.27 -5.19 -15.22
N LEU A 174 -13.52 -6.45 -14.95
CA LEU A 174 -13.04 -7.23 -13.82
C LEU A 174 -11.53 -7.49 -13.96
N ASP A 175 -10.72 -6.46 -13.83
CA ASP A 175 -9.32 -6.66 -13.49
C ASP A 175 -9.23 -6.94 -11.98
N TYR A 176 -9.36 -8.22 -11.65
CA TYR A 176 -9.38 -8.74 -10.28
C TYR A 176 -8.08 -8.55 -9.50
N GLU A 177 -7.00 -8.08 -10.12
CA GLU A 177 -5.72 -7.88 -9.43
C GLU A 177 -5.64 -6.58 -8.61
N TYR A 178 -6.45 -5.58 -8.93
CA TYR A 178 -6.52 -4.33 -8.16
C TYR A 178 -7.98 -3.88 -8.12
N GLY A 179 -8.73 -4.32 -7.15
CA GLY A 179 -10.16 -4.01 -7.03
C GLY A 179 -10.46 -2.59 -7.49
N SER A 180 -11.22 -2.45 -8.58
CA SER A 180 -11.57 -1.14 -9.17
C SER A 180 -12.46 -0.39 -8.19
N VAL A 181 -11.86 0.52 -7.44
CA VAL A 181 -12.61 1.39 -6.53
C VAL A 181 -13.26 2.46 -7.38
N SER A 182 -14.58 2.56 -7.32
CA SER A 182 -15.32 3.66 -7.94
C SER A 182 -14.80 5.00 -7.41
N THR A 183 -14.66 5.97 -8.28
CA THR A 183 -14.14 7.29 -7.95
C THR A 183 -14.98 8.41 -8.56
N PHE A 184 -14.88 9.59 -7.98
CA PHE A 184 -15.38 10.83 -8.56
C PHE A 184 -14.31 11.92 -8.49
N SER A 185 -14.44 12.96 -9.28
CA SER A 185 -13.47 14.07 -9.28
C SER A 185 -14.15 15.42 -9.22
N ILE A 186 -13.47 16.37 -8.60
CA ILE A 186 -13.87 17.76 -8.49
C ILE A 186 -12.71 18.64 -8.95
N ASN A 187 -13.01 19.61 -9.83
CA ASN A 187 -12.03 20.62 -10.26
C ASN A 187 -11.98 21.77 -9.25
N PHE A 188 -10.78 22.27 -9.01
CA PHE A 188 -10.53 23.43 -8.15
C PHE A 188 -9.65 24.43 -8.86
N HIS A 189 -9.89 25.72 -8.58
CA HIS A 189 -9.05 26.82 -9.02
C HIS A 189 -8.71 27.67 -7.80
N SER A 190 -7.44 27.79 -7.46
CA SER A 190 -6.96 28.66 -6.39
C SER A 190 -6.68 30.07 -6.88
N ALA A 191 -6.87 31.04 -6.02
CA ALA A 191 -6.46 32.42 -6.31
C ALA A 191 -4.93 32.58 -6.22
N ASN A 192 -4.30 31.82 -5.32
CA ASN A 192 -2.85 31.78 -5.14
C ASN A 192 -2.45 30.42 -4.55
N THR A 193 -1.23 29.97 -4.85
CA THR A 193 -0.63 28.77 -4.28
C THR A 193 0.70 29.11 -3.63
N TYR A 194 0.88 28.74 -2.37
CA TYR A 194 2.12 28.88 -1.62
C TYR A 194 2.76 27.51 -1.43
N GLN A 195 4.06 27.46 -1.68
CA GLN A 195 4.84 26.23 -1.53
C GLN A 195 5.85 26.40 -0.38
N LYS A 196 5.96 25.40 0.48
CA LYS A 196 6.92 25.37 1.58
C LYS A 196 7.59 24.00 1.63
N ILE A 197 8.89 23.98 1.77
CA ILE A 197 9.68 22.78 2.11
C ILE A 197 9.70 22.71 3.63
N GLU A 198 9.33 21.55 4.18
CA GLU A 198 9.29 21.30 5.63
C GLU A 198 10.65 20.78 6.16
#